data_4f5cd782e56009215a4e771f76c13fd1
#
_entry.id   4f5cd782e56009215a4e771f76c13fd1
#
_cell.length_a   1.000
_cell.length_b   1.000
_cell.length_c   1.000
_cell.angle_alpha   90.00
_cell.angle_beta   90.00
_cell.angle_gamma   90.00
#
_symmetry.space_group_name_H-M   'P 1'
#
loop_
_entity.id
_entity.type
_entity.pdbx_description
1 polymer ?
#
loop_
_entity_poly.entity_id
_entity_poly.type
_entity_poly.pdbx_seq_one_letter_code
_entity_poly.pdbx_strand_id
1 'polypeptide(L)'
;MISYTSLIGLVLASVMFFCVPKLSKLEKPPVKKEFFKSFKDILSNRQMNYLMLISMMKSLITNSSCILLPFLWKAMGHSPFYIGFALFLFVFAGAFSSFLSPKAEKLFGSKPVVYFSMLATFPMMVLFALTYKTHSVLSLVIFFLIGFTTMLAQPVTMVWAQRTLPEYKSIVAGFINGFCWGIVALCMSILGAVAQNCGIMKVLVLLSIVPAISSYFVKFLKEKKNESD
;
A
#
# COMPACT_ATOMS: atom_id res chain seq x y z
N MET A 1 -25.94 -13.00 -6.00
CA MET A 1 -24.52 -13.13 -5.61
C MET A 1 -24.16 -12.40 -4.31
N ILE A 2 -24.62 -11.17 -4.10
CA ILE A 2 -24.32 -10.38 -2.88
C ILE A 2 -24.76 -11.09 -1.59
N SER A 3 -25.88 -11.82 -1.61
CA SER A 3 -26.42 -12.51 -0.43
C SER A 3 -25.53 -13.63 0.12
N TYR A 4 -24.81 -14.36 -0.74
CA TYR A 4 -23.93 -15.46 -0.29
C TYR A 4 -22.64 -14.95 0.35
N THR A 5 -22.08 -13.84 -0.16
CA THR A 5 -20.90 -13.21 0.43
C THR A 5 -21.19 -12.59 1.79
N SER A 6 -22.39 -12.01 1.97
CA SER A 6 -22.84 -11.50 3.27
C SER A 6 -23.04 -12.64 4.30
N LEU A 7 -23.54 -13.78 3.86
CA LEU A 7 -23.73 -14.95 4.73
C LEU A 7 -22.38 -15.50 5.24
N ILE A 8 -21.38 -15.58 4.35
CA ILE A 8 -20.00 -15.98 4.72
C ILE A 8 -19.41 -14.99 5.72
N GLY A 9 -19.60 -13.68 5.51
CA GLY A 9 -19.15 -12.64 6.43
C GLY A 9 -19.79 -12.77 7.82
N LEU A 10 -21.07 -13.08 7.87
CA LEU A 10 -21.83 -13.26 9.11
C LEU A 10 -21.38 -14.52 9.87
N VAL A 11 -21.11 -15.61 9.17
CA VAL A 11 -20.56 -16.85 9.74
C VAL A 11 -19.16 -16.59 10.31
N LEU A 12 -18.27 -15.92 9.56
CA LEU A 12 -16.92 -15.59 10.03
C LEU A 12 -16.97 -14.65 11.25
N ALA A 13 -17.85 -13.65 11.26
CA ALA A 13 -18.03 -12.76 12.41
C ALA A 13 -18.51 -13.53 13.64
N SER A 14 -19.44 -14.47 13.46
CA SER A 14 -19.95 -15.33 14.55
C SER A 14 -18.83 -16.24 15.07
N VAL A 15 -18.07 -16.88 14.19
CA VAL A 15 -16.92 -17.72 14.60
C VAL A 15 -15.90 -16.89 15.36
N MET A 16 -15.55 -15.69 14.89
CA MET A 16 -14.64 -14.80 15.62
C MET A 16 -15.21 -14.40 16.99
N PHE A 17 -16.49 -14.11 17.09
CA PHE A 17 -17.12 -13.72 18.35
C PHE A 17 -17.08 -14.85 19.39
N PHE A 18 -17.24 -16.10 18.98
CA PHE A 18 -17.23 -17.26 19.87
C PHE A 18 -15.82 -17.83 20.12
N CYS A 19 -14.93 -17.78 19.13
CA CYS A 19 -13.59 -18.39 19.21
C CYS A 19 -12.52 -17.45 19.75
N VAL A 20 -12.70 -16.12 19.67
CA VAL A 20 -11.74 -15.18 20.25
C VAL A 20 -11.92 -15.19 21.78
N PRO A 21 -10.94 -15.68 22.55
CA PRO A 21 -11.04 -15.67 24.01
C PRO A 21 -11.23 -14.22 24.45
N LYS A 22 -12.20 -14.01 25.38
CA LYS A 22 -12.39 -12.69 26.01
C LYS A 22 -11.06 -12.25 26.61
N LEU A 23 -10.36 -11.36 25.91
CA LEU A 23 -9.16 -10.70 26.42
C LEU A 23 -9.58 -9.79 27.58
N SER A 24 -9.68 -10.37 28.78
CA SER A 24 -10.09 -9.70 30.00
C SER A 24 -9.08 -8.66 30.51
N LYS A 25 -7.98 -8.45 29.81
CA LYS A 25 -6.91 -7.47 30.12
C LYS A 25 -6.46 -6.72 28.89
N LEU A 26 -7.38 -6.28 28.02
CA LEU A 26 -7.04 -5.22 27.10
C LEU A 26 -6.88 -3.94 27.92
N GLU A 27 -5.72 -3.32 27.79
CA GLU A 27 -5.45 -1.97 28.30
C GLU A 27 -6.66 -1.08 27.99
N LYS A 28 -7.11 -0.36 29.00
CA LYS A 28 -8.26 0.57 28.85
C LYS A 28 -8.03 1.43 27.62
N PRO A 29 -9.05 1.62 26.77
CA PRO A 29 -8.88 2.48 25.60
C PRO A 29 -8.40 3.85 26.07
N PRO A 30 -7.44 4.46 25.37
CA PRO A 30 -6.87 5.73 25.80
C PRO A 30 -7.97 6.76 25.98
N VAL A 31 -7.99 7.42 27.13
CA VAL A 31 -8.94 8.50 27.44
C VAL A 31 -8.80 9.57 26.34
N LYS A 32 -9.89 10.27 25.96
CA LYS A 32 -9.89 11.27 24.87
C LYS A 32 -8.69 12.23 24.90
N LYS A 33 -8.21 12.65 26.10
CA LYS A 33 -7.02 13.49 26.26
C LYS A 33 -5.73 12.80 25.81
N GLU A 34 -5.60 11.50 26.03
CA GLU A 34 -4.44 10.71 25.58
C GLU A 34 -4.45 10.48 24.08
N PHE A 35 -5.64 10.34 23.47
CA PHE A 35 -5.76 10.23 22.01
C PHE A 35 -5.26 11.50 21.30
N PHE A 36 -5.68 12.70 21.72
CA PHE A 36 -5.21 13.95 21.14
C PHE A 36 -3.71 14.18 21.37
N LYS A 37 -3.21 13.79 22.53
CA LYS A 37 -1.77 13.84 22.82
C LYS A 37 -0.99 12.91 21.89
N SER A 38 -1.43 11.66 21.76
CA SER A 38 -0.82 10.68 20.85
C SER A 38 -0.82 11.15 19.39
N PHE A 39 -1.92 11.78 18.95
CA PHE A 39 -2.03 12.38 17.62
C PHE A 39 -0.95 13.46 17.39
N LYS A 40 -0.79 14.36 18.36
CA LYS A 40 0.22 15.41 18.32
C LYS A 40 1.63 14.84 18.33
N ASP A 41 1.89 13.85 19.17
CA ASP A 41 3.20 13.20 19.30
C ASP A 41 3.58 12.45 18.00
N ILE A 42 2.62 11.78 17.35
CA ILE A 42 2.81 11.12 16.06
C ILE A 42 3.18 12.14 14.98
N LEU A 43 2.42 13.24 14.85
CA LEU A 43 2.66 14.27 13.85
C LEU A 43 3.92 15.09 14.13
N SER A 44 4.34 15.21 15.38
CA SER A 44 5.59 15.89 15.77
C SER A 44 6.83 15.03 15.49
N ASN A 45 6.69 13.72 15.35
CA ASN A 45 7.81 12.83 15.12
C ASN A 45 8.23 12.84 13.64
N ARG A 46 9.41 13.40 13.36
CA ARG A 46 9.93 13.55 11.99
C ARG A 46 10.07 12.21 11.25
N GLN A 47 10.49 11.16 11.94
CA GLN A 47 10.64 9.82 11.33
C GLN A 47 9.26 9.24 10.96
N MET A 48 8.27 9.41 11.84
CA MET A 48 6.90 8.99 11.58
C MET A 48 6.30 9.72 10.37
N ASN A 49 6.53 11.03 10.24
CA ASN A 49 6.06 11.81 9.11
C ASN A 49 6.64 11.32 7.78
N TYR A 50 7.93 10.94 7.73
CA TYR A 50 8.50 10.33 6.53
C TYR A 50 7.88 8.97 6.22
N LEU A 51 7.64 8.12 7.23
CA LEU A 51 6.99 6.81 7.04
C LEU A 51 5.54 6.98 6.55
N MET A 52 4.80 7.94 7.06
CA MET A 52 3.46 8.29 6.58
C MET A 52 3.49 8.76 5.13
N LEU A 53 4.42 9.66 4.78
CA LEU A 53 4.57 10.17 3.41
C LEU A 53 4.90 9.03 2.42
N ILE A 54 5.83 8.16 2.78
CA ILE A 54 6.17 6.97 1.97
C ILE A 54 4.96 6.05 1.82
N SER A 55 4.20 5.84 2.91
CA SER A 55 2.97 5.04 2.88
C SER A 55 1.90 5.65 1.97
N MET A 56 1.71 6.98 2.02
CA MET A 56 0.79 7.69 1.12
C MET A 56 1.21 7.54 -0.34
N MET A 57 2.48 7.79 -0.66
CA MET A 57 3.01 7.66 -2.03
C MET A 57 2.82 6.25 -2.57
N LYS A 58 3.13 5.23 -1.77
CA LYS A 58 2.94 3.83 -2.13
C LYS A 58 1.45 3.49 -2.33
N SER A 59 0.58 3.92 -1.41
CA SER A 59 -0.86 3.71 -1.52
C SER A 59 -1.45 4.41 -2.74
N LEU A 60 -0.92 5.58 -3.11
CA LEU A 60 -1.32 6.30 -4.32
C LEU A 60 -1.03 5.48 -5.57
N ILE A 61 0.16 4.86 -5.66
CA ILE A 61 0.54 4.00 -6.79
C ILE A 61 -0.37 2.77 -6.86
N THR A 62 -0.59 2.11 -5.73
CA THR A 62 -1.45 0.93 -5.66
C THR A 62 -2.89 1.25 -6.09
N ASN A 63 -3.48 2.32 -5.52
CA ASN A 63 -4.85 2.71 -5.85
C ASN A 63 -4.98 3.18 -7.29
N SER A 64 -4.04 3.99 -7.79
CA SER A 64 -4.06 4.42 -9.20
C SER A 64 -3.94 3.23 -10.15
N SER A 65 -3.10 2.26 -9.85
CA SER A 65 -2.97 1.04 -10.65
C SER A 65 -4.27 0.22 -10.65
N CYS A 66 -4.89 0.02 -9.48
CA CYS A 66 -6.12 -0.76 -9.37
C CYS A 66 -7.36 -0.04 -9.92
N ILE A 67 -7.40 1.28 -9.92
CA ILE A 67 -8.58 2.05 -10.34
C ILE A 67 -8.45 2.52 -11.79
N LEU A 68 -7.33 3.14 -12.17
CA LEU A 68 -7.19 3.75 -13.49
C LEU A 68 -6.90 2.75 -14.62
N LEU A 69 -6.14 1.68 -14.34
CA LEU A 69 -5.78 0.70 -15.38
C LEU A 69 -6.97 -0.08 -15.94
N PRO A 70 -7.97 -0.52 -15.15
CA PRO A 70 -9.19 -1.13 -15.70
C PRO A 70 -9.90 -0.22 -16.71
N PHE A 71 -9.99 1.09 -16.44
CA PHE A 71 -10.58 2.02 -17.38
C PHE A 71 -9.76 2.18 -18.67
N LEU A 72 -8.42 2.18 -18.53
CA LEU A 72 -7.52 2.22 -19.68
C LEU A 72 -7.72 0.98 -20.58
N TRP A 73 -7.71 -0.22 -20.01
CA TRP A 73 -7.91 -1.45 -20.77
C TRP A 73 -9.30 -1.57 -21.37
N LYS A 74 -10.33 -1.09 -20.65
CA LYS A 74 -11.68 -1.01 -21.20
C LYS A 74 -11.74 -0.07 -22.41
N ALA A 75 -11.07 1.08 -22.34
CA ALA A 75 -10.99 2.04 -23.46
C ALA A 75 -10.22 1.47 -24.67
N MET A 76 -9.31 0.51 -24.44
CA MET A 76 -8.58 -0.21 -25.48
C MET A 76 -9.38 -1.40 -26.08
N GLY A 77 -10.59 -1.68 -25.57
CA GLY A 77 -11.43 -2.78 -26.06
C GLY A 77 -11.10 -4.14 -25.48
N HIS A 78 -10.30 -4.23 -24.41
CA HIS A 78 -10.04 -5.51 -23.74
C HIS A 78 -11.29 -6.07 -23.07
N SER A 79 -11.42 -7.39 -23.06
CA SER A 79 -12.55 -8.08 -22.44
C SER A 79 -12.58 -7.89 -20.92
N PRO A 80 -13.77 -7.93 -20.29
CA PRO A 80 -13.88 -7.89 -18.83
C PRO A 80 -13.09 -9.00 -18.13
N PHE A 81 -12.96 -10.17 -18.78
CA PHE A 81 -12.15 -11.27 -18.27
C PHE A 81 -10.67 -10.90 -18.20
N TYR A 82 -10.11 -10.29 -19.26
CA TYR A 82 -8.72 -9.82 -19.28
C TYR A 82 -8.45 -8.82 -18.18
N ILE A 83 -9.34 -7.85 -18.00
CA ILE A 83 -9.22 -6.81 -16.97
C ILE A 83 -9.25 -7.44 -15.57
N GLY A 84 -10.19 -8.34 -15.32
CA GLY A 84 -10.30 -9.07 -14.06
C GLY A 84 -9.07 -9.93 -13.76
N PHE A 85 -8.55 -10.62 -14.79
CA PHE A 85 -7.35 -11.44 -14.70
C PHE A 85 -6.10 -10.59 -14.40
N ALA A 86 -5.96 -9.43 -15.03
CA ALA A 86 -4.87 -8.51 -14.75
C ALA A 86 -4.89 -8.01 -13.29
N LEU A 87 -6.06 -7.61 -12.80
CA LEU A 87 -6.22 -7.22 -11.39
C LEU A 87 -5.94 -8.37 -10.43
N PHE A 88 -6.40 -9.59 -10.77
CA PHE A 88 -6.06 -10.78 -10.00
C PHE A 88 -4.55 -10.99 -9.92
N LEU A 89 -3.83 -10.91 -11.04
CA LEU A 89 -2.37 -11.04 -11.08
C LEU A 89 -1.68 -9.99 -10.20
N PHE A 90 -2.13 -8.74 -10.22
CA PHE A 90 -1.59 -7.67 -9.40
C PHE A 90 -1.77 -7.96 -7.90
N VAL A 91 -2.98 -8.32 -7.49
CA VAL A 91 -3.29 -8.62 -6.07
C VAL A 91 -2.57 -9.88 -5.62
N PHE A 92 -2.53 -10.92 -6.48
CA PHE A 92 -1.80 -12.15 -6.20
C PHE A 92 -0.30 -11.91 -6.01
N ALA A 93 0.32 -11.12 -6.90
CA ALA A 93 1.71 -10.69 -6.74
C ALA A 93 1.94 -9.95 -5.42
N GLY A 94 1.00 -9.07 -5.06
CA GLY A 94 1.02 -8.34 -3.80
C GLY A 94 0.91 -9.25 -2.58
N ALA A 95 0.01 -10.21 -2.59
CA ALA A 95 -0.12 -11.20 -1.52
C ALA A 95 1.16 -12.02 -1.37
N PHE A 96 1.71 -12.51 -2.50
CA PHE A 96 2.94 -13.28 -2.51
C PHE A 96 4.15 -12.48 -2.00
N SER A 97 4.29 -11.22 -2.45
CA SER A 97 5.36 -10.34 -1.97
C SER A 97 5.23 -10.00 -0.49
N SER A 98 4.00 -9.79 0.00
CA SER A 98 3.74 -9.53 1.42
C SER A 98 4.11 -10.73 2.29
N PHE A 99 3.93 -11.96 1.79
CA PHE A 99 4.37 -13.18 2.46
C PHE A 99 5.90 -13.28 2.53
N LEU A 100 6.61 -12.82 1.50
CA LEU A 100 8.07 -12.80 1.47
C LEU A 100 8.68 -11.62 2.27
N SER A 101 7.90 -10.59 2.52
CA SER A 101 8.32 -9.33 3.14
C SER A 101 9.04 -9.51 4.49
N PRO A 102 8.58 -10.35 5.45
CA PRO A 102 9.29 -10.57 6.71
C PRO A 102 10.66 -11.22 6.54
N LYS A 103 10.79 -12.13 5.56
CA LYS A 103 12.09 -12.76 5.24
C LYS A 103 13.03 -11.74 4.62
N ALA A 104 12.55 -10.92 3.71
CA ALA A 104 13.34 -9.86 3.09
C ALA A 104 13.79 -8.82 4.14
N GLU A 105 12.91 -8.44 5.06
CA GLU A 105 13.24 -7.53 6.15
C GLU A 105 14.32 -8.12 7.08
N LYS A 106 14.22 -9.41 7.42
CA LYS A 106 15.20 -10.10 8.27
C LYS A 106 16.59 -10.20 7.61
N LEU A 107 16.65 -10.38 6.29
CA LEU A 107 17.90 -10.53 5.55
C LEU A 107 18.57 -9.20 5.23
N PHE A 108 17.82 -8.20 4.87
CA PHE A 108 18.33 -6.94 4.32
C PHE A 108 18.08 -5.72 5.21
N GLY A 109 17.20 -5.83 6.22
CA GLY A 109 16.74 -4.71 7.02
C GLY A 109 15.54 -3.96 6.43
N SER A 110 14.86 -3.15 7.26
CA SER A 110 13.65 -2.43 6.85
C SER A 110 13.94 -1.38 5.77
N LYS A 111 15.01 -0.62 5.95
CA LYS A 111 15.36 0.51 5.07
C LYS A 111 15.71 0.06 3.64
N PRO A 112 16.62 -0.90 3.41
CA PRO A 112 16.91 -1.39 2.06
C PRO A 112 15.69 -2.00 1.36
N VAL A 113 14.88 -2.79 2.07
CA VAL A 113 13.69 -3.41 1.48
C VAL A 113 12.72 -2.34 0.96
N VAL A 114 12.39 -1.33 1.76
CA VAL A 114 11.50 -0.24 1.33
C VAL A 114 12.14 0.58 0.20
N TYR A 115 13.43 0.88 0.30
CA TYR A 115 14.15 1.65 -0.71
C TYR A 115 14.16 0.96 -2.07
N PHE A 116 14.64 -0.28 -2.13
CA PHE A 116 14.74 -1.02 -3.40
C PHE A 116 13.37 -1.39 -3.97
N SER A 117 12.40 -1.67 -3.12
CA SER A 117 11.02 -1.92 -3.53
C SER A 117 10.43 -0.71 -4.27
N MET A 118 10.56 0.50 -3.72
CA MET A 118 10.09 1.72 -4.37
C MET A 118 10.93 2.07 -5.60
N LEU A 119 12.24 1.92 -5.52
CA LEU A 119 13.13 2.19 -6.65
C LEU A 119 12.83 1.27 -7.84
N ALA A 120 12.55 -0.03 -7.61
CA ALA A 120 12.20 -0.98 -8.66
C ALA A 120 10.82 -0.70 -9.27
N THR A 121 9.88 -0.18 -8.49
CA THR A 121 8.55 0.17 -8.99
C THR A 121 8.59 1.26 -10.06
N PHE A 122 9.50 2.22 -9.96
CA PHE A 122 9.65 3.31 -10.93
C PHE A 122 9.90 2.81 -12.37
N PRO A 123 10.98 2.06 -12.66
CA PRO A 123 11.23 1.58 -14.02
C PRO A 123 10.14 0.61 -14.51
N MET A 124 9.50 -0.16 -13.63
CA MET A 124 8.40 -1.03 -14.02
C MET A 124 7.17 -0.22 -14.49
N MET A 125 6.83 0.87 -13.82
CA MET A 125 5.76 1.77 -14.27
C MET A 125 6.08 2.44 -15.60
N VAL A 126 7.33 2.90 -15.79
CA VAL A 126 7.78 3.47 -17.06
C VAL A 126 7.74 2.42 -18.19
N LEU A 127 8.22 1.21 -17.92
CA LEU A 127 8.20 0.11 -18.88
C LEU A 127 6.76 -0.29 -19.24
N PHE A 128 5.86 -0.30 -18.27
CA PHE A 128 4.43 -0.50 -18.53
C PHE A 128 3.89 0.58 -19.47
N ALA A 129 4.24 1.84 -19.24
CA ALA A 129 3.82 2.95 -20.09
C ALA A 129 4.30 2.85 -21.54
N LEU A 130 5.44 2.22 -21.76
CA LEU A 130 6.01 2.02 -23.10
C LEU A 130 5.40 0.80 -23.81
N THR A 131 5.01 -0.23 -23.07
CA THR A 131 4.66 -1.55 -23.63
C THR A 131 3.16 -1.85 -23.68
N TYR A 132 2.33 -1.09 -22.98
CA TYR A 132 0.90 -1.39 -22.78
C TYR A 132 0.08 -1.50 -24.08
N LYS A 133 0.50 -0.82 -25.15
CA LYS A 133 -0.17 -0.87 -26.48
C LYS A 133 0.34 -2.01 -27.36
N THR A 134 1.58 -2.40 -27.21
CA THR A 134 2.28 -3.24 -28.18
C THR A 134 2.20 -4.73 -27.85
N HIS A 135 2.24 -5.07 -26.54
CA HIS A 135 2.34 -6.46 -26.11
C HIS A 135 1.46 -6.72 -24.88
N SER A 136 0.28 -7.30 -25.10
CA SER A 136 -0.68 -7.58 -24.01
C SER A 136 -0.13 -8.49 -22.93
N VAL A 137 0.63 -9.55 -23.28
CA VAL A 137 1.22 -10.48 -22.31
C VAL A 137 2.32 -9.80 -21.50
N LEU A 138 3.20 -9.05 -22.16
CA LEU A 138 4.28 -8.31 -21.51
C LEU A 138 3.72 -7.29 -20.52
N SER A 139 2.63 -6.61 -20.88
CA SER A 139 1.94 -5.65 -19.99
C SER A 139 1.41 -6.32 -18.73
N LEU A 140 0.87 -7.55 -18.82
CA LEU A 140 0.43 -8.33 -17.66
C LEU A 140 1.59 -8.72 -16.75
N VAL A 141 2.72 -9.15 -17.32
CA VAL A 141 3.92 -9.50 -16.55
C VAL A 141 4.47 -8.27 -15.82
N ILE A 142 4.54 -7.13 -16.51
CA ILE A 142 5.02 -5.89 -15.88
C ILE A 142 4.05 -5.43 -14.80
N PHE A 143 2.75 -5.56 -15.02
CA PHE A 143 1.74 -5.22 -14.03
C PHE A 143 1.81 -6.11 -12.78
N PHE A 144 2.07 -7.41 -12.96
CA PHE A 144 2.39 -8.33 -11.87
C PHE A 144 3.62 -7.85 -11.08
N LEU A 145 4.70 -7.47 -11.76
CA LEU A 145 5.92 -6.96 -11.11
C LEU A 145 5.70 -5.64 -10.36
N ILE A 146 4.87 -4.74 -10.87
CA ILE A 146 4.46 -3.52 -10.16
C ILE A 146 3.73 -3.88 -8.86
N GLY A 147 2.78 -4.82 -8.90
CA GLY A 147 2.08 -5.30 -7.71
C GLY A 147 3.05 -5.91 -6.69
N PHE A 148 3.97 -6.76 -7.17
CA PHE A 148 4.98 -7.40 -6.34
C PHE A 148 5.88 -6.38 -5.64
N THR A 149 6.49 -5.48 -6.40
CA THR A 149 7.43 -4.49 -5.86
C THR A 149 6.74 -3.51 -4.92
N THR A 150 5.58 -2.99 -5.28
CA THR A 150 4.86 -2.00 -4.46
C THR A 150 4.39 -2.60 -3.14
N MET A 151 3.85 -3.83 -3.15
CA MET A 151 3.29 -4.48 -1.96
C MET A 151 4.36 -5.07 -1.03
N LEU A 152 5.57 -5.34 -1.53
CA LEU A 152 6.68 -5.82 -0.71
C LEU A 152 7.02 -4.85 0.44
N ALA A 153 6.93 -3.55 0.20
CA ALA A 153 7.18 -2.52 1.20
C ALA A 153 6.04 -2.34 2.22
N GLN A 154 4.84 -2.88 1.96
CA GLN A 154 3.65 -2.61 2.79
C GLN A 154 3.80 -3.10 4.24
N PRO A 155 4.07 -4.41 4.50
CA PRO A 155 4.21 -4.91 5.86
C PRO A 155 5.42 -4.30 6.57
N VAL A 156 6.55 -4.13 5.85
CA VAL A 156 7.78 -3.56 6.42
C VAL A 156 7.55 -2.13 6.90
N THR A 157 6.93 -1.27 6.08
CA THR A 157 6.64 0.12 6.45
C THR A 157 5.73 0.19 7.67
N MET A 158 4.75 -0.73 7.75
CA MET A 158 3.80 -0.82 8.87
C MET A 158 4.51 -1.19 10.17
N VAL A 159 5.30 -2.27 10.15
CA VAL A 159 6.04 -2.74 11.33
C VAL A 159 7.08 -1.71 11.75
N TRP A 160 7.77 -1.10 10.80
CA TRP A 160 8.75 -0.04 11.09
C TRP A 160 8.10 1.17 11.77
N ALA A 161 6.94 1.61 11.31
CA ALA A 161 6.20 2.69 11.95
C ALA A 161 5.80 2.33 13.40
N GLN A 162 5.33 1.11 13.64
CA GLN A 162 5.00 0.62 14.99
C GLN A 162 6.21 0.51 15.91
N ARG A 163 7.40 0.19 15.37
CA ARG A 163 8.67 0.19 16.12
C ARG A 163 9.18 1.60 16.43
N THR A 164 8.81 2.59 15.62
CA THR A 164 9.20 3.99 15.83
C THR A 164 8.51 4.60 17.06
N LEU A 165 7.24 4.23 17.28
CA LEU A 165 6.43 4.69 18.42
C LEU A 165 5.74 3.48 19.08
N PRO A 166 6.49 2.69 19.88
CA PRO A 166 5.99 1.44 20.46
C PRO A 166 4.85 1.63 21.46
N GLU A 167 4.77 2.81 22.08
CA GLU A 167 3.70 3.16 23.03
C GLU A 167 2.34 3.33 22.34
N TYR A 168 2.34 3.66 21.04
CA TYR A 168 1.12 3.98 20.26
C TYR A 168 0.88 3.03 19.10
N LYS A 169 1.29 1.77 19.16
CA LYS A 169 1.24 0.79 18.04
C LYS A 169 -0.12 0.74 17.32
N SER A 170 -1.22 0.69 18.08
CA SER A 170 -2.57 0.62 17.51
C SER A 170 -2.97 1.92 16.80
N ILE A 171 -2.61 3.07 17.38
CA ILE A 171 -2.90 4.39 16.81
C ILE A 171 -2.04 4.60 15.55
N VAL A 172 -0.76 4.24 15.59
CA VAL A 172 0.15 4.27 14.44
C VAL A 172 -0.38 3.40 13.29
N ALA A 173 -0.91 2.20 13.60
CA ALA A 173 -1.55 1.35 12.63
C ALA A 173 -2.75 2.03 11.94
N GLY A 174 -3.59 2.69 12.73
CA GLY A 174 -4.71 3.49 12.23
C GLY A 174 -4.25 4.65 11.34
N PHE A 175 -3.15 5.32 11.69
CA PHE A 175 -2.58 6.39 10.88
C PHE A 175 -2.06 5.89 9.53
N ILE A 176 -1.25 4.84 9.53
CA ILE A 176 -0.66 4.30 8.30
C ILE A 176 -1.72 3.72 7.36
N ASN A 177 -2.69 2.97 7.89
CA ASN A 177 -3.72 2.34 7.06
C ASN A 177 -4.98 3.20 6.89
N GLY A 178 -5.42 3.93 7.91
CA GLY A 178 -6.64 4.72 7.83
C GLY A 178 -6.40 6.11 7.28
N PHE A 179 -5.63 6.93 8.00
CA PHE A 179 -5.41 8.32 7.64
C PHE A 179 -4.69 8.50 6.30
N CYS A 180 -3.60 7.75 6.06
CA CYS A 180 -2.88 7.80 4.79
C CYS A 180 -3.75 7.37 3.61
N TRP A 181 -4.55 6.30 3.77
CA TRP A 181 -5.46 5.85 2.73
C TRP A 181 -6.62 6.83 2.49
N GLY A 182 -7.12 7.47 3.54
CA GLY A 182 -8.14 8.51 3.43
C GLY A 182 -7.66 9.71 2.58
N ILE A 183 -6.44 10.20 2.84
CA ILE A 183 -5.84 11.27 2.02
C ILE A 183 -5.66 10.81 0.57
N VAL A 184 -5.16 9.59 0.36
CA VAL A 184 -4.98 9.03 -0.99
C VAL A 184 -6.32 8.92 -1.72
N ALA A 185 -7.41 8.54 -1.05
CA ALA A 185 -8.74 8.49 -1.66
C ALA A 185 -9.20 9.88 -2.16
N LEU A 186 -8.93 10.95 -1.40
CA LEU A 186 -9.19 12.32 -1.84
C LEU A 186 -8.32 12.70 -3.05
N CYS A 187 -7.03 12.36 -3.03
CA CYS A 187 -6.13 12.56 -4.17
C CYS A 187 -6.62 11.80 -5.41
N MET A 188 -7.14 10.57 -5.24
CA MET A 188 -7.66 9.78 -6.35
C MET A 188 -8.90 10.40 -7.00
N SER A 189 -9.74 11.11 -6.25
CA SER A 189 -10.87 11.86 -6.82
C SER A 189 -10.38 12.97 -7.77
N ILE A 190 -9.35 13.70 -7.38
CA ILE A 190 -8.72 14.73 -8.21
C ILE A 190 -8.03 14.10 -9.43
N LEU A 191 -7.25 13.05 -9.22
CA LEU A 191 -6.54 12.34 -10.29
C LEU A 191 -7.51 11.71 -11.29
N GLY A 192 -8.68 11.23 -10.84
CA GLY A 192 -9.74 10.73 -11.70
C GLY A 192 -10.29 11.82 -12.62
N ALA A 193 -10.56 13.01 -12.09
CA ALA A 193 -11.00 14.16 -12.89
C ALA A 193 -9.93 14.61 -13.90
N VAL A 194 -8.67 14.64 -13.49
CA VAL A 194 -7.54 14.95 -14.40
C VAL A 194 -7.40 13.89 -15.48
N ALA A 195 -7.57 12.61 -15.12
CA ALA A 195 -7.47 11.50 -16.08
C ALA A 195 -8.58 11.53 -17.15
N GLN A 196 -9.77 12.01 -16.79
CA GLN A 196 -10.86 12.20 -17.76
C GLN A 196 -10.54 13.30 -18.78
N ASN A 197 -9.91 14.38 -18.36
CA ASN A 197 -9.60 15.52 -19.23
C ASN A 197 -8.30 15.35 -20.02
N CYS A 198 -7.25 14.84 -19.39
CA CYS A 198 -5.91 14.74 -19.97
C CYS A 198 -5.58 13.36 -20.55
N GLY A 199 -6.38 12.33 -20.19
CA GLY A 199 -6.14 10.94 -20.54
C GLY A 199 -5.42 10.17 -19.42
N ILE A 200 -5.89 8.94 -19.20
CA ILE A 200 -5.44 8.06 -18.10
C ILE A 200 -3.94 7.80 -18.17
N MET A 201 -3.39 7.57 -19.37
CA MET A 201 -1.98 7.22 -19.53
C MET A 201 -1.04 8.35 -19.14
N LYS A 202 -1.39 9.59 -19.44
CA LYS A 202 -0.59 10.77 -19.03
C LYS A 202 -0.52 10.86 -17.50
N VAL A 203 -1.61 10.58 -16.82
CA VAL A 203 -1.66 10.57 -15.35
C VAL A 203 -0.79 9.43 -14.79
N LEU A 204 -0.84 8.24 -15.37
CA LEU A 204 -0.01 7.11 -14.94
C LEU A 204 1.48 7.36 -15.16
N VAL A 205 1.86 8.00 -16.28
CA VAL A 205 3.24 8.42 -16.53
C VAL A 205 3.69 9.45 -15.51
N LEU A 206 2.85 10.43 -15.18
CA LEU A 206 3.17 11.39 -14.12
C LEU A 206 3.35 10.69 -12.76
N LEU A 207 2.47 9.76 -12.44
CA LEU A 207 2.54 8.98 -11.20
C LEU A 207 3.75 8.04 -11.14
N SER A 208 4.35 7.68 -12.28
CA SER A 208 5.55 6.85 -12.28
C SER A 208 6.75 7.50 -11.58
N ILE A 209 6.75 8.83 -11.45
CA ILE A 209 7.81 9.57 -10.72
C ILE A 209 7.66 9.40 -9.20
N VAL A 210 6.46 9.13 -8.70
CA VAL A 210 6.16 9.05 -7.26
C VAL A 210 7.01 7.99 -6.53
N PRO A 211 7.21 6.76 -7.07
CA PRO A 211 8.09 5.77 -6.44
C PRO A 211 9.53 6.23 -6.32
N ALA A 212 10.05 6.95 -7.32
CA ALA A 212 11.41 7.49 -7.27
C ALA A 212 11.55 8.56 -6.16
N ILE A 213 10.57 9.46 -6.05
CA ILE A 213 10.50 10.44 -4.95
C ILE A 213 10.39 9.72 -3.60
N SER A 214 9.54 8.70 -3.50
CA SER A 214 9.39 7.89 -2.29
C SER A 214 10.71 7.25 -1.87
N SER A 215 11.46 6.65 -2.80
CA SER A 215 12.77 6.06 -2.52
C SER A 215 13.78 7.08 -2.00
N TYR A 216 13.74 8.32 -2.51
CA TYR A 216 14.59 9.40 -2.01
C TYR A 216 14.28 9.73 -0.54
N PHE A 217 13.00 9.80 -0.15
CA PHE A 217 12.62 10.05 1.25
C PHE A 217 13.03 8.93 2.21
N VAL A 218 13.11 7.68 1.74
CA VAL A 218 13.60 6.56 2.56
C VAL A 218 15.03 6.78 3.06
N LYS A 219 15.87 7.51 2.33
CA LYS A 219 17.25 7.81 2.74
C LYS A 219 17.32 8.58 4.06
N PHE A 220 16.32 9.43 4.34
CA PHE A 220 16.26 10.23 5.56
C PHE A 220 15.78 9.46 6.80
N LEU A 221 15.28 8.25 6.63
CA LEU A 221 14.86 7.39 7.72
C LEU A 221 16.09 6.79 8.43
N LYS A 222 16.05 6.80 9.76
CA LYS A 222 17.05 6.13 10.60
C LYS A 222 16.50 4.76 11.01
N GLU A 223 17.24 3.71 10.67
CA GLU A 223 16.95 2.37 11.15
C GLU A 223 17.58 2.20 12.55
N LYS A 224 16.76 1.94 13.58
CA LYS A 224 17.27 1.44 14.84
C LYS A 224 17.71 -0.01 14.58
N LYS A 225 19.03 -0.27 14.71
CA LYS A 225 19.57 -1.63 14.71
C LYS A 225 18.84 -2.42 15.80
N ASN A 226 18.22 -3.54 15.44
CA ASN A 226 17.66 -4.43 16.46
C ASN A 226 18.82 -4.93 17.33
N GLU A 227 18.80 -4.63 18.61
CA GLU A 227 19.62 -5.26 19.64
C GLU A 227 19.06 -6.67 19.96
N SER A 228 19.04 -7.53 18.94
CA SER A 228 18.69 -8.94 19.11
C SER A 228 19.45 -9.75 18.07
N ASP A 229 20.76 -9.82 18.28
CA ASP A 229 21.65 -10.93 17.89
C ASP A 229 22.43 -11.38 19.14
#